data_69b560eb4d7f17c07a794c3f9fcc827d
#
_entry.id   69b560eb4d7f17c07a794c3f9fcc827d
#
_cell.length_a   1.000
_cell.length_b   1.000
_cell.length_c   1.000
_cell.angle_alpha   90.00
_cell.angle_beta   90.00
_cell.angle_gamma   90.00
#
_symmetry.space_group_name_H-M   'P 1'
#
loop_
_entity.id
_entity.type
_entity.pdbx_description
1 polymer ?
#
loop_
_entity_poly.entity_id
_entity_poly.type
_entity_poly.pdbx_seq_one_letter_code
_entity_poly.pdbx_strand_id
1 'polypeptide(L)'
;MDGAEPDVDTLRDLIRKGTLAIKFIPVLCGSAFKNKGVQPLLNAVIDYLPSPLDVVDYMGFKPGDETETRNIPRRADDDMAFSGLAFKI
;
A
#
# COMPACT_ATOMS: atom_id res chain seq x y z
N MET A 1 -0.04 29.63 -6.68
CA MET A 1 -0.81 28.83 -7.65
C MET A 1 -0.94 29.59 -8.95
N ASP A 2 -0.66 28.97 -10.03
CA ASP A 2 -0.71 29.55 -11.36
C ASP A 2 -2.07 29.44 -12.03
N GLY A 3 -3.07 28.91 -11.34
CA GLY A 3 -4.44 28.78 -11.83
C GLY A 3 -4.65 27.68 -12.87
N ALA A 4 -3.65 26.88 -13.17
CA ALA A 4 -3.79 25.77 -14.10
C ALA A 4 -4.54 24.61 -13.44
N GLU A 5 -5.52 24.05 -14.15
CA GLU A 5 -6.20 22.84 -13.69
C GLU A 5 -5.32 21.64 -14.00
N PRO A 6 -5.03 20.79 -12.99
CA PRO A 6 -4.26 19.58 -13.24
C PRO A 6 -5.08 18.60 -14.08
N ASP A 7 -4.41 17.83 -14.92
CA ASP A 7 -5.06 16.74 -15.66
C ASP A 7 -5.35 15.55 -14.75
N VAL A 8 -6.03 14.53 -15.28
CA VAL A 8 -6.42 13.35 -14.50
C VAL A 8 -5.20 12.62 -13.97
N ASP A 9 -4.17 12.47 -14.77
CA ASP A 9 -2.97 11.75 -14.37
C ASP A 9 -2.23 12.49 -13.25
N THR A 10 -2.14 13.81 -13.34
CA THR A 10 -1.53 14.62 -12.28
C THR A 10 -2.33 14.54 -10.98
N LEU A 11 -3.65 14.57 -11.07
CA LEU A 11 -4.51 14.41 -9.90
C LEU A 11 -4.31 13.03 -9.23
N ARG A 12 -4.23 11.96 -10.02
CA ARG A 12 -3.97 10.62 -9.49
C ARG A 12 -2.64 10.54 -8.75
N ASP A 13 -1.59 11.12 -9.34
CA ASP A 13 -0.28 11.15 -8.71
C ASP A 13 -0.29 11.92 -7.39
N LEU A 14 -0.97 13.06 -7.35
CA LEU A 14 -1.07 13.86 -6.13
C LEU A 14 -1.87 13.15 -5.05
N ILE A 15 -2.97 12.50 -5.42
CA ILE A 15 -3.78 11.74 -4.48
C ILE A 15 -2.97 10.56 -3.93
N ARG A 16 -2.25 9.85 -4.80
CA ARG A 16 -1.39 8.75 -4.38
C ARG A 16 -0.31 9.23 -3.40
N LYS A 17 0.38 10.30 -3.73
CA LYS A 17 1.42 10.85 -2.85
C LYS A 17 0.88 11.22 -1.49
N GLY A 18 -0.28 11.88 -1.43
CA GLY A 18 -0.90 12.26 -0.17
C GLY A 18 -1.37 11.05 0.63
N THR A 19 -1.89 10.03 -0.06
CA THR A 19 -2.34 8.79 0.58
C THR A 19 -1.18 8.01 1.17
N LEU A 20 -0.09 7.85 0.42
CA LEU A 20 1.09 7.12 0.89
C LEU A 20 1.77 7.86 2.05
N ALA A 21 1.70 9.17 2.08
CA ALA A 21 2.23 10.00 3.18
C ALA A 21 1.27 10.10 4.38
N ILE A 22 0.11 9.48 4.31
CA ILE A 22 -0.94 9.50 5.35
C ILE A 22 -1.39 10.95 5.66
N LYS A 23 -1.42 11.79 4.61
CA LYS A 23 -1.90 13.16 4.73
C LYS A 23 -3.42 13.24 4.66
N PHE A 24 -4.04 12.31 3.95
CA PHE A 24 -5.49 12.19 3.84
C PHE A 24 -5.85 10.76 3.46
N ILE A 25 -7.13 10.45 3.54
CA ILE A 25 -7.66 9.12 3.23
C ILE A 25 -8.69 9.30 2.11
N PRO A 26 -8.47 8.70 0.92
CA PRO A 26 -9.47 8.73 -0.14
C PRO A 26 -10.72 7.97 0.26
N VAL A 27 -11.87 8.55 -0.05
CA VAL A 27 -13.17 7.93 0.22
C VAL A 27 -13.92 7.80 -1.09
N LEU A 28 -14.41 6.61 -1.38
CA LEU A 28 -15.16 6.32 -2.59
C LEU A 28 -16.53 5.77 -2.21
N CYS A 29 -17.49 5.92 -3.12
CA CYS A 29 -18.83 5.38 -2.92
C CYS A 29 -19.23 4.50 -4.09
N GLY A 30 -20.13 3.58 -3.82
CA GLY A 30 -20.63 2.69 -4.84
C GLY A 30 -21.70 1.76 -4.29
N SER A 31 -22.20 0.87 -5.14
CA SER A 31 -23.18 -0.14 -4.75
C SER A 31 -22.78 -1.47 -5.38
N ALA A 32 -22.26 -2.36 -4.57
CA ALA A 32 -21.85 -3.69 -5.04
C ALA A 32 -23.05 -4.49 -5.56
N PHE A 33 -24.17 -4.39 -4.87
CA PHE A 33 -25.39 -5.09 -5.26
C PHE A 33 -25.87 -4.69 -6.67
N LYS A 34 -25.72 -3.42 -7.00
CA LYS A 34 -26.13 -2.89 -8.31
C LYS A 34 -24.97 -2.83 -9.30
N ASN A 35 -23.81 -3.31 -8.94
CA ASN A 35 -22.58 -3.26 -9.75
C ASN A 35 -22.28 -1.84 -10.22
N LYS A 36 -22.40 -0.87 -9.31
CA LYS A 36 -22.10 0.55 -9.58
C LYS A 36 -20.86 0.97 -8.83
N GLY A 37 -19.89 1.52 -9.54
CA GLY A 37 -18.67 2.03 -8.94
C GLY A 37 -17.65 0.97 -8.51
N VAL A 38 -17.86 -0.32 -8.84
CA VAL A 38 -16.97 -1.41 -8.42
C VAL A 38 -15.63 -1.32 -9.14
N GLN A 39 -15.63 -1.14 -10.45
CA GLN A 39 -14.39 -1.03 -11.23
C GLN A 39 -13.58 0.22 -10.84
N PRO A 40 -14.19 1.42 -10.71
CA PRO A 40 -13.47 2.58 -10.18
C PRO A 40 -12.88 2.35 -8.80
N LEU A 41 -13.54 1.60 -7.92
CA LEU A 41 -12.99 1.25 -6.60
C LEU A 41 -11.75 0.38 -6.73
N LEU A 42 -11.80 -0.65 -7.59
CA LEU A 42 -10.65 -1.51 -7.83
C LEU A 42 -9.48 -0.73 -8.44
N ASN A 43 -9.76 0.18 -9.37
CA ASN A 43 -8.74 1.05 -9.93
C ASN A 43 -8.12 1.94 -8.85
N ALA A 44 -8.93 2.45 -7.93
CA ALA A 44 -8.43 3.27 -6.82
C ALA A 44 -7.53 2.48 -5.88
N VAL A 45 -7.81 1.20 -5.65
CA VAL A 45 -6.92 0.32 -4.86
C VAL A 45 -5.54 0.26 -5.52
N ILE A 46 -5.49 0.08 -6.83
CA ILE A 46 -4.23 0.02 -7.58
C ILE A 46 -3.53 1.37 -7.57
N ASP A 47 -4.28 2.46 -7.76
CA ASP A 47 -3.71 3.80 -7.93
C ASP A 47 -3.25 4.43 -6.62
N TYR A 48 -3.91 4.14 -5.51
CA TYR A 48 -3.72 4.93 -4.28
C TYR A 48 -3.15 4.15 -3.11
N LEU A 49 -3.35 2.84 -3.03
CA LEU A 49 -2.84 2.06 -1.90
C LEU A 49 -1.38 1.66 -2.10
N PRO A 50 -0.61 1.56 -1.01
CA PRO A 50 0.79 1.17 -1.12
C PRO A 50 0.92 -0.31 -1.48
N SER A 51 1.91 -0.63 -2.31
CA SER A 51 2.34 -2.00 -2.51
C SER A 51 3.39 -2.36 -1.44
N PRO A 52 3.73 -3.64 -1.28
CA PRO A 52 4.82 -4.00 -0.38
C PRO A 52 6.15 -3.32 -0.69
N LEU A 53 6.34 -2.83 -1.92
CA LEU A 53 7.54 -2.10 -2.31
C LEU A 53 7.51 -0.62 -1.88
N ASP A 54 6.32 -0.09 -1.58
CA ASP A 54 6.15 1.31 -1.17
C ASP A 54 6.31 1.51 0.34
N VAL A 55 6.39 0.42 1.10
CA VAL A 55 6.53 0.47 2.57
C VAL A 55 7.92 0.02 2.98
N VAL A 56 8.28 0.34 4.23
CA VAL A 56 9.58 -0.08 4.76
C VAL A 56 9.66 -1.59 4.87
N ASP A 57 10.87 -2.13 4.76
CA ASP A 57 11.11 -3.56 4.90
C ASP A 57 10.74 -4.04 6.30
N TYR A 58 10.16 -5.22 6.37
CA TYR A 58 9.91 -5.85 7.66
C TYR A 58 11.21 -6.38 8.24
N MET A 59 11.37 -6.19 9.53
CA MET A 59 12.54 -6.68 10.26
C MET A 59 12.15 -7.91 11.07
N GLY A 60 12.84 -8.99 10.84
CA GLY A 60 12.66 -10.24 11.58
C GLY A 60 13.84 -10.57 12.44
N PHE A 61 13.76 -11.69 13.13
CA PHE A 61 14.87 -12.22 13.91
C PHE A 61 15.09 -13.70 13.57
N LYS A 62 16.31 -14.19 13.84
CA LYS A 62 16.68 -15.56 13.55
C LYS A 62 15.89 -16.53 14.44
N PRO A 63 15.33 -17.62 13.90
CA PRO A 63 14.66 -18.62 14.73
C PRO A 63 15.59 -19.13 15.83
N GLY A 64 15.07 -19.22 17.05
CA GLY A 64 15.85 -19.68 18.21
C GLY A 64 16.66 -18.58 18.89
N ASP A 65 16.60 -17.35 18.41
CA ASP A 65 17.24 -16.20 19.07
C ASP A 65 16.41 -15.78 20.28
N GLU A 66 16.94 -16.02 21.46
CA GLU A 66 16.23 -15.73 22.71
C GLU A 66 16.09 -14.21 22.94
N THR A 67 16.94 -13.40 22.33
CA THR A 67 16.88 -11.95 22.47
C THR A 67 15.80 -11.33 21.60
N GLU A 68 15.30 -12.07 20.61
CA GLU A 68 14.29 -11.62 19.65
C GLU A 68 14.64 -10.26 19.01
N THR A 69 15.95 -10.03 18.80
CA THR A 69 16.42 -8.79 18.17
C THR A 69 16.07 -8.80 16.69
N ARG A 70 15.18 -7.93 16.29
CA ARG A 70 14.71 -7.84 14.90
C ARG A 70 15.69 -7.05 14.06
N ASN A 71 16.70 -7.75 13.56
CA ASN A 71 17.78 -7.14 12.77
C ASN A 71 17.94 -7.75 11.37
N ILE A 72 17.06 -8.66 10.97
CA ILE A 72 17.12 -9.30 9.65
C ILE A 72 16.07 -8.67 8.75
N PRO A 73 16.46 -7.86 7.73
CA PRO A 73 15.47 -7.24 6.84
C PRO A 73 14.87 -8.28 5.89
N ARG A 74 13.57 -8.12 5.63
CA ARG A 74 12.84 -8.93 4.65
C ARG A 74 12.12 -7.98 3.70
N ARG A 75 12.61 -7.89 2.47
CA ARG A 75 12.00 -7.08 1.42
C ARG A 75 11.04 -7.91 0.60
N ALA A 76 10.12 -7.23 -0.08
CA ALA A 76 9.24 -7.86 -1.05
C ALA A 76 10.01 -8.13 -2.34
N ASP A 77 10.78 -9.22 -2.35
CA ASP A 77 11.68 -9.60 -3.44
C ASP A 77 11.63 -11.12 -3.59
N ASP A 78 11.31 -11.58 -4.78
CA ASP A 78 11.18 -13.02 -5.07
C ASP A 78 12.49 -13.79 -4.87
N ASP A 79 13.63 -13.10 -4.97
CA ASP A 79 14.95 -13.71 -4.80
C ASP A 79 15.35 -13.87 -3.33
N MET A 80 14.60 -13.28 -2.41
CA MET A 80 14.87 -13.42 -0.98
C MET A 80 14.25 -14.70 -0.42
N ALA A 81 14.82 -15.18 0.70
CA ALA A 81 14.28 -16.33 1.39
C ALA A 81 12.84 -16.07 1.84
N PHE A 82 12.00 -17.10 1.77
CA PHE A 82 10.61 -17.00 2.18
C PHE A 82 10.50 -16.62 3.66
N SER A 83 9.59 -15.71 3.96
CA SER A 83 9.23 -15.35 5.32
C SER A 83 7.77 -14.93 5.35
N GLY A 84 7.12 -15.12 6.49
CA GLY A 84 5.73 -14.77 6.62
C GLY A 84 5.32 -14.65 8.07
N LEU A 85 4.18 -14.01 8.28
CA LEU A 85 3.57 -13.88 9.61
C LEU A 85 2.21 -14.55 9.58
N ALA A 86 2.04 -15.57 10.40
CA ALA A 86 0.73 -16.19 10.61
C ALA A 86 -0.02 -15.36 11.65
N PHE A 87 -1.04 -14.64 11.23
CA PHE A 87 -1.78 -13.74 12.12
C PHE A 87 -3.23 -14.17 12.34
N LYS A 88 -3.70 -15.15 11.60
CA LYS A 88 -5.07 -15.66 11.72
C LYS A 88 -5.17 -17.06 11.13
N ILE A 89 -5.94 -17.91 11.79
CA ILE A 89 -6.29 -19.24 11.32
C ILE A 89 -7.72 -19.24 10.77
#